data_c4e9da3690581ac6d012b8decca83c4d
#
_entry.id   c4e9da3690581ac6d012b8decca83c4d
#
_cell.length_a   1.000
_cell.length_b   1.000
_cell.length_c   1.000
_cell.angle_alpha   90.00
_cell.angle_beta   90.00
_cell.angle_gamma   90.00
#
_symmetry.space_group_name_H-M   'P 1'
#
loop_
_entity.id
_entity.type
_entity.pdbx_description
1 polymer ?
#
loop_
_entity_poly.entity_id
_entity_poly.type
_entity_poly.pdbx_seq_one_letter_code
_entity_poly.pdbx_strand_id
1 'polypeptide(L)'
;MHPRSWTVLFLTLLLLWAAPLSAVGQDDPDRPNFILWISDDVSLSDIGPYGNEFVSTPVLDRLAEEGLVFDNAYLTTSSCSPTRTSLITGRYPHNTGSSELHLPLPDGHFLFPEALKEAGYYTLLSGKNHMGGNVNSAFSEIDDGEGPSYAANWVELLQNRPEDQPFFFWAATHDAHRPWQINDKAPTYDSSDVPVPPYLVDGPRTRKDLAGYYHEVSRTDHYMGKMVEELRRQGIADNTYVIYISDNGRPFPRDKTRLYDSGIKTPMIIWKAGDGVPDARVESMVSLIDLPPTILELAEVDQSPRLQGVSMMPILDDPEARIRDFVFAEQNWHVFQAHVRMVREGSWVYMRNAWPHRRLLSREAAPNPGRFPAAHELWDAREAGELTPQQRDIFLKPRPREELYHVGQDPHQLHNVADDPKYEPVLRRLRTALDQWTESTGDTVPTNPTNDREDIYHEQNPDFERGELPGEAVNAMDINAPGPIHEEDVFDEPTSQEPDASE
;
A
#
# COMPACT_ATOMS: atom_id res chain seq x y z
N MET A 1 -89.78 18.12 -28.61
CA MET A 1 -88.64 18.96 -28.17
C MET A 1 -87.69 18.08 -27.42
N HIS A 2 -86.62 17.65 -28.06
CA HIS A 2 -85.56 16.86 -27.41
C HIS A 2 -84.28 17.67 -27.38
N PRO A 3 -83.57 17.74 -26.25
CA PRO A 3 -82.26 18.33 -26.23
C PRO A 3 -81.18 17.32 -26.65
N ARG A 4 -80.34 17.73 -27.55
CA ARG A 4 -79.11 17.03 -27.97
C ARG A 4 -78.04 17.16 -26.93
N SER A 5 -77.56 16.05 -26.36
CA SER A 5 -76.33 16.00 -25.55
C SER A 5 -75.08 15.93 -26.45
N TRP A 6 -74.16 16.83 -26.20
CA TRP A 6 -72.83 16.84 -26.78
C TRP A 6 -71.87 16.18 -25.83
N THR A 7 -71.28 15.03 -26.24
CA THR A 7 -70.21 14.33 -25.53
C THR A 7 -68.88 14.88 -26.05
N VAL A 8 -68.18 15.60 -25.18
CA VAL A 8 -66.82 16.10 -25.46
C VAL A 8 -65.83 14.99 -25.04
N LEU A 9 -65.09 14.45 -26.04
CA LEU A 9 -64.02 13.47 -25.85
C LEU A 9 -62.74 14.20 -25.50
N PHE A 10 -62.25 14.11 -24.29
CA PHE A 10 -60.92 14.60 -23.93
C PHE A 10 -59.88 13.52 -24.32
N LEU A 11 -59.08 13.80 -25.34
CA LEU A 11 -57.90 13.04 -25.63
C LEU A 11 -56.73 13.55 -24.77
N THR A 12 -56.38 12.82 -23.73
CA THR A 12 -55.15 13.07 -22.96
C THR A 12 -53.95 12.51 -23.71
N LEU A 13 -53.13 13.37 -24.27
CA LEU A 13 -51.82 13.05 -24.85
C LEU A 13 -50.83 12.84 -23.68
N LEU A 14 -50.48 11.60 -23.40
CA LEU A 14 -49.35 11.23 -22.55
C LEU A 14 -48.05 11.46 -23.36
N LEU A 15 -47.39 12.60 -23.15
CA LEU A 15 -46.02 12.82 -23.55
C LEU A 15 -45.10 12.00 -22.63
N LEU A 16 -44.68 10.83 -23.10
CA LEU A 16 -43.55 10.09 -22.54
C LEU A 16 -42.29 10.93 -22.81
N TRP A 17 -41.81 11.61 -21.78
CA TRP A 17 -40.46 12.14 -21.74
C TRP A 17 -39.51 10.94 -21.62
N ALA A 18 -39.00 10.47 -22.76
CA ALA A 18 -37.81 9.64 -22.77
C ALA A 18 -36.63 10.58 -22.37
N ALA A 19 -36.20 10.47 -21.12
CA ALA A 19 -34.89 10.98 -20.76
C ALA A 19 -33.84 10.31 -21.68
N PRO A 20 -32.93 11.05 -22.30
CA PRO A 20 -31.84 10.39 -22.97
C PRO A 20 -31.08 9.59 -21.93
N LEU A 21 -31.02 8.27 -22.08
CA LEU A 21 -29.94 7.49 -21.53
C LEU A 21 -28.68 8.12 -22.14
N SER A 22 -27.92 8.82 -21.31
CA SER A 22 -26.55 9.22 -21.67
C SER A 22 -25.82 7.90 -21.95
N ALA A 23 -25.65 7.57 -23.23
CA ALA A 23 -24.68 6.61 -23.65
C ALA A 23 -23.35 7.18 -23.12
N VAL A 24 -22.76 6.54 -22.11
CA VAL A 24 -21.36 6.75 -21.75
C VAL A 24 -20.60 6.55 -23.05
N GLY A 25 -19.99 7.64 -23.54
CA GLY A 25 -19.32 7.66 -24.84
C GLY A 25 -18.20 6.63 -24.82
N GLN A 26 -18.33 5.60 -25.64
CA GLN A 26 -17.37 4.52 -25.82
C GLN A 26 -16.10 4.97 -26.59
N ASP A 27 -16.04 6.21 -27.06
CA ASP A 27 -14.99 6.70 -27.96
C ASP A 27 -14.55 8.13 -27.59
N ASP A 28 -14.12 8.35 -26.33
CA ASP A 28 -13.40 9.58 -25.99
C ASP A 28 -11.88 9.29 -26.05
N PRO A 29 -11.16 9.75 -27.10
CA PRO A 29 -9.73 9.52 -27.24
C PRO A 29 -8.90 10.28 -26.19
N ASP A 30 -9.53 11.19 -25.44
CA ASP A 30 -8.87 12.02 -24.42
C ASP A 30 -8.86 11.35 -23.03
N ARG A 31 -9.52 10.20 -22.83
CA ARG A 31 -9.49 9.47 -21.57
C ARG A 31 -8.07 8.97 -21.28
N PRO A 32 -7.53 9.21 -20.04
CA PRO A 32 -6.16 8.88 -19.73
C PRO A 32 -5.93 7.37 -19.61
N ASN A 33 -4.72 6.94 -19.96
CA ASN A 33 -4.24 5.60 -19.66
C ASN A 33 -3.55 5.58 -18.30
N PHE A 34 -3.46 4.38 -17.71
CA PHE A 34 -2.79 4.19 -16.41
C PHE A 34 -1.85 2.99 -16.46
N ILE A 35 -0.64 3.16 -15.94
CA ILE A 35 0.27 2.09 -15.56
C ILE A 35 0.49 2.19 -14.05
N LEU A 36 -0.04 1.23 -13.30
CA LEU A 36 0.21 1.08 -11.89
C LEU A 36 1.36 0.09 -11.71
N TRP A 37 2.57 0.63 -11.54
CA TRP A 37 3.78 -0.14 -11.33
C TRP A 37 3.97 -0.48 -9.87
N ILE A 38 3.96 -1.76 -9.54
CA ILE A 38 4.09 -2.26 -8.18
C ILE A 38 5.37 -3.06 -8.06
N SER A 39 6.38 -2.50 -7.40
CA SER A 39 7.58 -3.24 -7.00
C SER A 39 7.28 -4.13 -5.80
N ASP A 40 7.97 -5.27 -5.71
CA ASP A 40 7.85 -6.21 -4.59
C ASP A 40 9.00 -5.97 -3.62
N ASP A 41 8.68 -5.70 -2.35
CA ASP A 41 9.69 -5.63 -1.27
C ASP A 41 10.68 -4.45 -1.37
N VAL A 42 10.28 -3.24 -1.82
CA VAL A 42 11.15 -2.06 -1.91
C VAL A 42 10.77 -1.00 -0.88
N SER A 43 11.68 -0.69 0.06
CA SER A 43 11.47 0.43 1.00
C SER A 43 11.70 1.78 0.31
N LEU A 44 11.03 2.82 0.80
CA LEU A 44 11.18 4.19 0.31
C LEU A 44 12.64 4.64 0.25
N SER A 45 13.43 4.33 1.29
CA SER A 45 14.85 4.72 1.39
C SER A 45 15.79 3.96 0.46
N ASP A 46 15.29 3.06 -0.39
CA ASP A 46 16.12 2.18 -1.22
C ASP A 46 16.20 2.62 -2.69
N ILE A 47 15.66 3.78 -3.03
CA ILE A 47 15.72 4.36 -4.37
C ILE A 47 16.25 5.80 -4.35
N GLY A 48 16.85 6.24 -5.47
CA GLY A 48 17.50 7.54 -5.61
C GLY A 48 16.61 8.75 -5.31
N PRO A 49 15.33 8.81 -5.79
CA PRO A 49 14.44 9.94 -5.53
C PRO A 49 14.24 10.29 -4.05
N TYR A 50 14.51 9.37 -3.14
CA TYR A 50 14.41 9.57 -1.70
C TYR A 50 15.79 9.60 -0.99
N GLY A 51 16.85 9.89 -1.75
CA GLY A 51 18.17 10.18 -1.21
C GLY A 51 19.10 8.98 -1.06
N ASN A 52 18.80 7.83 -1.67
CA ASN A 52 19.74 6.72 -1.72
C ASN A 52 20.77 6.94 -2.86
N GLU A 53 21.94 7.47 -2.52
CA GLU A 53 23.03 7.70 -3.49
C GLU A 53 23.78 6.42 -3.86
N PHE A 54 23.57 5.32 -3.15
CA PHE A 54 24.28 4.06 -3.39
C PHE A 54 23.64 3.25 -4.51
N VAL A 55 22.31 3.20 -4.57
CA VAL A 55 21.58 2.44 -5.57
C VAL A 55 21.41 3.25 -6.87
N SER A 56 21.51 2.57 -8.01
CA SER A 56 21.34 3.21 -9.32
C SER A 56 19.90 3.05 -9.82
N THR A 57 19.13 4.15 -9.80
CA THR A 57 17.75 4.21 -10.26
C THR A 57 17.50 5.42 -11.18
N PRO A 58 18.30 5.59 -12.27
CA PRO A 58 18.29 6.83 -13.08
C PRO A 58 16.97 7.08 -13.81
N VAL A 59 16.13 6.08 -14.01
CA VAL A 59 14.81 6.28 -14.62
C VAL A 59 13.85 6.83 -13.58
N LEU A 60 13.79 6.22 -12.40
CA LEU A 60 12.96 6.73 -11.29
C LEU A 60 13.41 8.14 -10.88
N ASP A 61 14.72 8.42 -10.87
CA ASP A 61 15.26 9.76 -10.60
C ASP A 61 14.67 10.79 -11.59
N ARG A 62 14.69 10.47 -12.89
CA ARG A 62 14.13 11.35 -13.92
C ARG A 62 12.60 11.47 -13.83
N LEU A 63 11.88 10.38 -13.55
CA LEU A 63 10.42 10.45 -13.36
C LEU A 63 10.06 11.31 -12.15
N ALA A 64 10.88 11.29 -11.11
CA ALA A 64 10.75 12.13 -9.93
C ALA A 64 11.08 13.60 -10.20
N GLU A 65 12.00 13.88 -11.12
CA GLU A 65 12.32 15.24 -11.57
C GLU A 65 11.24 15.83 -12.49
N GLU A 66 10.45 14.98 -13.14
CA GLU A 66 9.41 15.37 -14.11
C GLU A 66 7.98 15.15 -13.59
N GLY A 67 7.78 14.83 -12.31
CA GLY A 67 6.48 14.44 -11.78
C GLY A 67 6.29 14.73 -10.28
N LEU A 68 5.22 14.18 -9.71
CA LEU A 68 4.92 14.30 -8.29
C LEU A 68 5.62 13.20 -7.47
N VAL A 69 6.35 13.60 -6.45
CA VAL A 69 7.03 12.71 -5.50
C VAL A 69 6.39 12.86 -4.13
N PHE A 70 5.82 11.79 -3.60
CA PHE A 70 5.17 11.79 -2.30
C PHE A 70 6.13 11.41 -1.20
N ASP A 71 6.46 12.35 -0.32
CA ASP A 71 7.35 12.11 0.81
C ASP A 71 6.69 11.30 1.94
N ASN A 72 5.36 11.27 1.99
CA ASN A 72 4.59 10.65 3.05
C ASN A 72 3.45 9.77 2.53
N ALA A 73 3.78 8.80 1.67
CA ALA A 73 2.86 7.76 1.23
C ALA A 73 2.99 6.51 2.10
N TYR A 74 1.85 5.96 2.55
CA TYR A 74 1.83 4.85 3.50
C TYR A 74 0.96 3.69 3.01
N LEU A 75 1.47 2.48 3.23
CA LEU A 75 0.72 1.24 3.05
C LEU A 75 -0.27 1.05 4.21
N THR A 76 -1.35 0.33 3.97
CA THR A 76 -2.30 -0.11 5.01
C THR A 76 -1.79 -1.30 5.80
N THR A 77 -0.79 -2.02 5.26
CA THR A 77 -0.08 -3.13 5.89
C THR A 77 1.23 -3.37 5.16
N SER A 78 2.18 -4.05 5.81
CA SER A 78 3.47 -4.42 5.21
C SER A 78 3.51 -5.92 4.89
N SER A 79 2.61 -6.38 4.00
CA SER A 79 2.48 -7.81 3.66
C SER A 79 1.91 -7.97 2.25
N CYS A 80 2.61 -8.67 1.38
CA CYS A 80 2.35 -8.68 -0.07
C CYS A 80 0.87 -8.89 -0.45
N SER A 81 0.26 -10.07 -0.16
CA SER A 81 -1.12 -10.32 -0.56
C SER A 81 -2.13 -9.40 0.13
N PRO A 82 -2.06 -9.11 1.46
CA PRO A 82 -2.96 -8.15 2.10
C PRO A 82 -2.84 -6.72 1.56
N THR A 83 -1.62 -6.25 1.23
CA THR A 83 -1.45 -4.94 0.61
C THR A 83 -2.10 -4.89 -0.77
N ARG A 84 -1.91 -5.92 -1.59
CA ARG A 84 -2.48 -5.98 -2.95
C ARG A 84 -3.99 -6.09 -2.92
N THR A 85 -4.58 -6.89 -2.00
CA THR A 85 -6.04 -6.96 -1.81
C THR A 85 -6.61 -5.66 -1.26
N SER A 86 -5.90 -4.98 -0.36
CA SER A 86 -6.24 -3.65 0.13
C SER A 86 -6.26 -2.62 -1.02
N LEU A 87 -5.23 -2.61 -1.86
CA LEU A 87 -5.11 -1.71 -3.00
C LEU A 87 -6.23 -1.93 -4.03
N ILE A 88 -6.45 -3.17 -4.49
CA ILE A 88 -7.42 -3.44 -5.56
C ILE A 88 -8.87 -3.15 -5.13
N THR A 89 -9.16 -3.25 -3.83
CA THR A 89 -10.48 -2.96 -3.24
C THR A 89 -10.62 -1.53 -2.72
N GLY A 90 -9.52 -0.80 -2.52
CA GLY A 90 -9.50 0.50 -1.87
C GLY A 90 -9.90 0.45 -0.39
N ARG A 91 -9.60 -0.67 0.31
CA ARG A 91 -10.07 -0.94 1.69
C ARG A 91 -8.93 -1.38 2.60
N TYR A 92 -9.10 -1.15 3.91
CA TYR A 92 -8.17 -1.70 4.91
C TYR A 92 -8.22 -3.24 4.90
N PRO A 93 -7.10 -3.94 5.17
CA PRO A 93 -7.02 -5.40 5.08
C PRO A 93 -8.09 -6.15 5.88
N HIS A 94 -8.43 -5.73 7.12
CA HIS A 94 -9.48 -6.38 7.91
C HIS A 94 -10.89 -6.23 7.29
N ASN A 95 -11.09 -5.24 6.42
CA ASN A 95 -12.34 -5.05 5.66
C ASN A 95 -12.38 -5.82 4.34
N THR A 96 -11.29 -6.53 3.97
CA THR A 96 -11.23 -7.31 2.74
C THR A 96 -11.53 -8.80 2.94
N GLY A 97 -11.54 -9.30 4.18
CA GLY A 97 -11.57 -10.74 4.44
C GLY A 97 -10.31 -11.49 3.94
N SER A 98 -9.25 -10.73 3.58
CA SER A 98 -7.96 -11.25 3.09
C SER A 98 -6.78 -10.56 3.79
N SER A 99 -6.92 -10.38 5.11
CA SER A 99 -5.95 -9.65 5.94
C SER A 99 -4.68 -10.44 6.29
N GLU A 100 -4.61 -11.72 5.94
CA GLU A 100 -3.50 -12.61 6.22
C GLU A 100 -2.77 -13.03 4.95
N LEU A 101 -1.47 -13.31 5.07
CA LEU A 101 -0.64 -13.74 3.94
C LEU A 101 -1.21 -14.97 3.23
N HIS A 102 -1.22 -14.95 1.89
CA HIS A 102 -1.70 -16.01 1.00
C HIS A 102 -3.20 -16.32 1.11
N LEU A 103 -3.97 -15.50 1.80
CA LEU A 103 -5.42 -15.63 1.81
C LEU A 103 -5.98 -14.99 0.53
N PRO A 104 -6.69 -15.74 -0.33
CA PRO A 104 -7.30 -15.17 -1.52
C PRO A 104 -8.39 -14.17 -1.14
N LEU A 105 -8.57 -13.14 -1.96
CA LEU A 105 -9.67 -12.20 -1.78
C LEU A 105 -11.01 -12.93 -1.97
N PRO A 106 -11.98 -12.84 -1.03
CA PRO A 106 -13.31 -13.38 -1.21
C PRO A 106 -14.07 -12.74 -2.39
N ASP A 107 -15.08 -13.43 -2.91
CA ASP A 107 -15.99 -12.88 -3.92
C ASP A 107 -16.85 -11.74 -3.36
N GLY A 108 -17.35 -10.88 -4.25
CA GLY A 108 -18.34 -9.84 -3.92
C GLY A 108 -17.74 -8.50 -3.50
N HIS A 109 -16.45 -8.33 -3.60
CA HIS A 109 -15.81 -7.01 -3.44
C HIS A 109 -15.99 -6.16 -4.68
N PHE A 110 -16.09 -4.84 -4.48
CA PHE A 110 -15.87 -3.87 -5.53
C PHE A 110 -14.36 -3.87 -5.87
N LEU A 111 -14.04 -4.04 -7.15
CA LEU A 111 -12.67 -4.00 -7.66
C LEU A 111 -12.54 -2.81 -8.62
N PHE A 112 -11.67 -1.85 -8.30
CA PHE A 112 -11.57 -0.66 -9.15
C PHE A 112 -11.15 -0.96 -10.60
N PRO A 113 -10.30 -1.97 -10.91
CA PRO A 113 -10.01 -2.33 -12.30
C PRO A 113 -11.23 -2.93 -13.03
N GLU A 114 -12.15 -3.60 -12.30
CA GLU A 114 -13.40 -4.10 -12.87
C GLU A 114 -14.31 -2.95 -13.29
N ALA A 115 -14.44 -1.91 -12.44
CA ALA A 115 -15.17 -0.70 -12.77
C ALA A 115 -14.57 0.03 -13.98
N LEU A 116 -13.26 0.10 -14.09
CA LEU A 116 -12.58 0.63 -15.30
C LEU A 116 -12.91 -0.20 -16.54
N LYS A 117 -12.88 -1.54 -16.43
CA LYS A 117 -13.22 -2.46 -17.52
C LYS A 117 -14.67 -2.28 -17.98
N GLU A 118 -15.61 -2.18 -17.05
CA GLU A 118 -17.02 -1.91 -17.33
C GLU A 118 -17.22 -0.54 -18.02
N ALA A 119 -16.36 0.42 -17.69
CA ALA A 119 -16.32 1.74 -18.34
C ALA A 119 -15.58 1.76 -19.69
N GLY A 120 -15.15 0.60 -20.22
CA GLY A 120 -14.56 0.46 -21.53
C GLY A 120 -13.02 0.51 -21.58
N TYR A 121 -12.33 0.47 -20.44
CA TYR A 121 -10.88 0.31 -20.43
C TYR A 121 -10.47 -1.12 -20.79
N TYR A 122 -9.39 -1.26 -21.54
CA TYR A 122 -8.66 -2.50 -21.61
C TYR A 122 -7.82 -2.66 -20.34
N THR A 123 -8.15 -3.64 -19.50
CA THR A 123 -7.49 -3.86 -18.23
C THR A 123 -6.55 -5.07 -18.31
N LEU A 124 -5.26 -4.85 -18.02
CA LEU A 124 -4.20 -5.85 -18.08
C LEU A 124 -3.57 -6.03 -16.70
N LEU A 125 -3.44 -7.28 -16.25
CA LEU A 125 -2.56 -7.64 -15.13
C LEU A 125 -1.40 -8.45 -15.67
N SER A 126 -0.16 -8.04 -15.39
CA SER A 126 1.01 -8.88 -15.66
C SER A 126 1.95 -8.94 -14.46
N GLY A 127 2.51 -10.12 -14.26
CA GLY A 127 3.43 -10.43 -13.18
C GLY A 127 2.73 -10.93 -11.92
N LYS A 128 3.15 -10.45 -10.75
CA LYS A 128 2.71 -10.97 -9.45
C LYS A 128 1.27 -10.59 -9.11
N ASN A 129 0.32 -11.53 -9.27
CA ASN A 129 -1.06 -11.38 -8.81
C ASN A 129 -1.15 -11.40 -7.27
N HIS A 130 -0.94 -12.55 -6.65
CA HIS A 130 -0.94 -12.81 -5.20
C HIS A 130 -2.24 -12.44 -4.45
N MET A 131 -3.36 -12.25 -5.15
CA MET A 131 -4.69 -11.92 -4.59
C MET A 131 -5.70 -13.06 -4.73
N GLY A 132 -5.32 -14.14 -5.43
CA GLY A 132 -6.19 -15.27 -5.76
C GLY A 132 -6.91 -15.11 -7.11
N GLY A 133 -7.72 -16.12 -7.47
CA GLY A 133 -8.41 -16.16 -8.77
C GLY A 133 -9.64 -15.27 -8.87
N ASN A 134 -10.23 -14.86 -7.76
CA ASN A 134 -11.47 -14.09 -7.72
C ASN A 134 -11.32 -12.66 -8.27
N VAL A 135 -10.08 -12.15 -8.41
CA VAL A 135 -9.80 -10.87 -9.03
C VAL A 135 -9.71 -10.95 -10.57
N ASN A 136 -9.72 -12.16 -11.14
CA ASN A 136 -9.47 -12.33 -12.58
C ASN A 136 -10.56 -11.69 -13.45
N SER A 137 -11.80 -11.58 -12.96
CA SER A 137 -12.89 -10.90 -13.68
C SER A 137 -12.60 -9.44 -13.96
N ALA A 138 -11.80 -8.80 -13.10
CA ALA A 138 -11.44 -7.37 -13.21
C ALA A 138 -10.50 -7.07 -14.39
N PHE A 139 -9.91 -8.10 -15.01
CA PHE A 139 -8.93 -7.93 -16.09
C PHE A 139 -9.43 -8.49 -17.42
N SER A 140 -9.13 -7.78 -18.50
CA SER A 140 -9.36 -8.23 -19.87
C SER A 140 -8.33 -9.27 -20.28
N GLU A 141 -7.10 -9.10 -19.79
CA GLU A 141 -5.99 -10.02 -20.00
C GLU A 141 -5.18 -10.18 -18.70
N ILE A 142 -4.70 -11.41 -18.47
CA ILE A 142 -3.80 -11.74 -17.36
C ILE A 142 -2.61 -12.49 -17.94
N ASP A 143 -1.42 -12.03 -17.56
CA ASP A 143 -0.14 -12.60 -17.96
C ASP A 143 0.73 -12.80 -16.70
N ASP A 144 1.44 -13.92 -16.63
CA ASP A 144 2.28 -14.25 -15.47
C ASP A 144 3.61 -13.47 -15.44
N GLY A 145 3.91 -12.74 -16.52
CA GLY A 145 5.17 -12.04 -16.72
C GLY A 145 6.32 -12.96 -17.09
N GLU A 146 7.40 -12.39 -17.61
CA GLU A 146 8.59 -13.12 -18.03
C GLU A 146 9.87 -12.64 -17.33
N GLY A 147 10.86 -13.53 -17.28
CA GLY A 147 12.16 -13.26 -16.67
C GLY A 147 12.12 -13.16 -15.14
N PRO A 148 13.27 -12.87 -14.50
CA PRO A 148 13.37 -12.83 -13.04
C PRO A 148 12.49 -11.78 -12.37
N SER A 149 12.31 -10.65 -13.06
CA SER A 149 11.48 -9.51 -12.59
C SER A 149 10.01 -9.63 -12.95
N TYR A 150 9.61 -10.59 -13.79
CA TYR A 150 8.31 -10.73 -14.45
C TYR A 150 7.99 -9.61 -15.45
N ALA A 151 8.90 -8.68 -15.70
CA ALA A 151 8.69 -7.50 -16.54
C ALA A 151 9.30 -7.58 -17.95
N ALA A 152 9.90 -8.72 -18.32
CA ALA A 152 10.69 -8.81 -19.56
C ALA A 152 9.83 -8.71 -20.84
N ASN A 153 8.56 -9.13 -20.80
CA ASN A 153 7.60 -9.08 -21.92
C ASN A 153 6.63 -7.88 -21.88
N TRP A 154 6.73 -6.97 -20.89
CA TRP A 154 5.73 -5.90 -20.71
C TRP A 154 5.67 -4.90 -21.85
N VAL A 155 6.80 -4.63 -22.52
CA VAL A 155 6.81 -3.81 -23.74
C VAL A 155 6.01 -4.49 -24.85
N GLU A 156 6.14 -5.80 -25.02
CA GLU A 156 5.37 -6.56 -26.01
C GLU A 156 3.86 -6.55 -25.68
N LEU A 157 3.50 -6.74 -24.43
CA LEU A 157 2.11 -6.64 -23.96
C LEU A 157 1.53 -5.24 -24.24
N LEU A 158 2.30 -4.19 -23.98
CA LEU A 158 1.88 -2.81 -24.29
C LEU A 158 1.72 -2.58 -25.80
N GLN A 159 2.54 -3.20 -26.65
CA GLN A 159 2.44 -3.11 -28.12
C GLN A 159 1.25 -3.87 -28.68
N ASN A 160 0.89 -5.00 -28.06
CA ASN A 160 -0.17 -5.89 -28.56
C ASN A 160 -1.58 -5.53 -28.04
N ARG A 161 -1.71 -4.56 -27.12
CA ARG A 161 -3.01 -4.12 -26.61
C ARG A 161 -3.88 -3.50 -27.71
N PRO A 162 -5.21 -3.46 -27.59
CA PRO A 162 -6.08 -2.67 -28.44
C PRO A 162 -5.68 -1.18 -28.42
N GLU A 163 -5.49 -0.59 -29.61
CA GLU A 163 -5.06 0.83 -29.74
C GLU A 163 -6.24 1.82 -29.64
N ASP A 164 -7.47 1.33 -29.84
CA ASP A 164 -8.71 2.11 -29.87
C ASP A 164 -9.41 2.23 -28.52
N GLN A 165 -8.77 1.73 -27.44
CA GLN A 165 -9.31 1.77 -26.09
C GLN A 165 -8.28 2.37 -25.12
N PRO A 166 -8.72 3.19 -24.13
CA PRO A 166 -7.85 3.52 -23.01
C PRO A 166 -7.51 2.26 -22.23
N PHE A 167 -6.36 2.23 -21.57
CA PHE A 167 -5.92 1.04 -20.85
C PHE A 167 -5.55 1.32 -19.38
N PHE A 168 -5.72 0.29 -18.56
CA PHE A 168 -5.18 0.20 -17.21
C PHE A 168 -4.27 -1.01 -17.12
N PHE A 169 -3.01 -0.82 -16.78
CA PHE A 169 -2.02 -1.87 -16.62
C PHE A 169 -1.59 -2.01 -15.15
N TRP A 170 -2.03 -3.09 -14.50
CA TRP A 170 -1.49 -3.54 -13.22
C TRP A 170 -0.18 -4.26 -13.46
N ALA A 171 0.93 -3.54 -13.42
CA ALA A 171 2.27 -3.98 -13.75
C ALA A 171 3.02 -4.33 -12.46
N ALA A 172 2.99 -5.60 -12.05
CA ALA A 172 3.51 -6.02 -10.75
C ALA A 172 4.77 -6.87 -10.87
N THR A 173 5.94 -6.29 -10.53
CA THR A 173 7.22 -7.02 -10.59
C THR A 173 7.34 -8.07 -9.49
N HIS A 174 8.31 -8.98 -9.67
CA HIS A 174 8.82 -9.85 -8.61
C HIS A 174 10.05 -9.22 -7.91
N ASP A 175 10.69 -8.25 -8.53
CA ASP A 175 11.82 -7.52 -7.94
C ASP A 175 11.34 -6.50 -6.88
N ALA A 176 11.96 -6.44 -5.70
CA ALA A 176 13.16 -7.13 -5.27
C ALA A 176 12.85 -8.22 -4.20
N HIS A 177 12.00 -9.20 -4.55
CA HIS A 177 11.65 -10.32 -3.69
C HIS A 177 12.69 -11.43 -3.80
N ARG A 178 13.06 -12.02 -2.65
CA ARG A 178 13.99 -13.17 -2.60
C ARG A 178 13.49 -14.39 -3.38
N PRO A 179 14.42 -15.25 -3.92
CA PRO A 179 15.89 -15.18 -3.85
C PRO A 179 16.49 -14.25 -4.91
N TRP A 180 17.65 -13.64 -4.62
CA TRP A 180 18.33 -12.74 -5.55
C TRP A 180 18.82 -13.45 -6.81
N GLN A 181 18.49 -12.89 -7.97
CA GLN A 181 18.89 -13.39 -9.29
C GLN A 181 19.70 -12.32 -10.03
N ILE A 182 21.02 -12.41 -9.93
CA ILE A 182 21.93 -11.46 -10.56
C ILE A 182 22.01 -11.72 -12.07
N ASN A 183 21.89 -10.68 -12.89
CA ASN A 183 21.99 -10.72 -14.35
C ASN A 183 22.64 -9.45 -14.92
N ASP A 184 22.60 -9.27 -16.25
CA ASP A 184 23.20 -8.14 -16.97
C ASP A 184 22.27 -6.91 -17.13
N LYS A 185 21.09 -6.92 -16.55
CA LYS A 185 20.08 -5.84 -16.67
C LYS A 185 20.27 -4.75 -15.66
N ALA A 186 21.09 -4.96 -14.63
CA ALA A 186 21.36 -4.00 -13.59
C ALA A 186 22.84 -4.08 -13.14
N PRO A 187 23.38 -3.03 -12.49
CA PRO A 187 24.74 -3.06 -11.95
C PRO A 187 24.84 -4.06 -10.79
N THR A 188 26.02 -4.64 -10.61
CA THR A 188 26.36 -5.40 -9.40
C THR A 188 27.00 -4.45 -8.39
N TYR A 189 26.73 -4.68 -7.11
CA TYR A 189 27.20 -3.84 -6.02
C TYR A 189 28.29 -4.53 -5.22
N ASP A 190 29.38 -3.80 -4.87
CA ASP A 190 30.38 -4.32 -3.95
C ASP A 190 29.79 -4.35 -2.54
N SER A 191 29.80 -5.52 -1.92
CA SER A 191 29.28 -5.68 -0.57
C SER A 191 30.04 -4.88 0.50
N SER A 192 31.30 -4.46 0.23
CA SER A 192 32.07 -3.61 1.15
C SER A 192 31.48 -2.20 1.30
N ASP A 193 30.81 -1.70 0.26
CA ASP A 193 30.32 -0.32 0.18
C ASP A 193 28.84 -0.16 0.56
N VAL A 194 28.14 -1.29 0.74
CA VAL A 194 26.69 -1.29 1.04
C VAL A 194 26.37 -0.61 2.37
N PRO A 195 25.46 0.37 2.41
CA PRO A 195 24.98 0.95 3.65
C PRO A 195 24.13 -0.06 4.43
N VAL A 196 24.45 -0.25 5.72
CA VAL A 196 23.74 -1.18 6.59
C VAL A 196 22.90 -0.40 7.61
N PRO A 197 21.57 -0.63 7.69
CA PRO A 197 20.73 0.01 8.69
C PRO A 197 21.17 -0.36 10.12
N PRO A 198 21.03 0.56 11.12
CA PRO A 198 21.56 0.38 12.47
C PRO A 198 20.90 -0.79 13.24
N TYR A 199 19.76 -1.26 12.81
CA TYR A 199 19.04 -2.40 13.41
C TYR A 199 19.45 -3.77 12.81
N LEU A 200 20.31 -3.79 11.81
CA LEU A 200 20.96 -4.99 11.30
C LEU A 200 22.40 -5.09 11.79
N VAL A 201 22.97 -6.29 11.78
CA VAL A 201 24.41 -6.48 12.05
C VAL A 201 25.19 -6.09 10.82
N ASP A 202 26.16 -5.21 10.97
CA ASP A 202 27.09 -4.83 9.91
C ASP A 202 28.15 -5.90 9.74
N GLY A 203 27.76 -7.00 9.09
CA GLY A 203 28.59 -8.17 8.87
C GLY A 203 28.60 -8.60 7.39
N PRO A 204 29.51 -9.51 7.03
CA PRO A 204 29.73 -9.88 5.62
C PRO A 204 28.51 -10.54 4.98
N ARG A 205 27.68 -11.26 5.73
CA ARG A 205 26.45 -11.89 5.20
C ARG A 205 25.36 -10.84 4.96
N THR A 206 25.17 -9.92 5.88
CA THR A 206 24.21 -8.80 5.75
C THR A 206 24.56 -7.92 4.56
N ARG A 207 25.84 -7.53 4.43
CA ARG A 207 26.31 -6.70 3.31
C ARG A 207 26.15 -7.38 1.96
N LYS A 208 26.49 -8.69 1.86
CA LYS A 208 26.28 -9.46 0.63
C LYS A 208 24.80 -9.60 0.29
N ASP A 209 23.96 -9.78 1.29
CA ASP A 209 22.52 -9.91 1.16
C ASP A 209 21.89 -8.61 0.61
N LEU A 210 22.26 -7.46 1.19
CA LEU A 210 21.87 -6.14 0.72
C LEU A 210 22.39 -5.83 -0.69
N ALA A 211 23.62 -6.23 -1.04
CA ALA A 211 24.16 -6.04 -2.39
C ALA A 211 23.32 -6.77 -3.46
N GLY A 212 22.85 -7.99 -3.16
CA GLY A 212 21.95 -8.74 -4.03
C GLY A 212 20.58 -8.08 -4.15
N TYR A 213 20.06 -7.58 -3.06
CA TYR A 213 18.80 -6.82 -3.01
C TYR A 213 18.85 -5.54 -3.89
N TYR A 214 19.88 -4.71 -3.75
CA TYR A 214 20.02 -3.49 -4.54
C TYR A 214 20.20 -3.74 -6.03
N HIS A 215 20.79 -4.88 -6.42
CA HIS A 215 20.81 -5.29 -7.83
C HIS A 215 19.38 -5.42 -8.39
N GLU A 216 18.46 -6.02 -7.66
CA GLU A 216 17.09 -6.21 -8.11
C GLU A 216 16.27 -4.91 -8.09
N VAL A 217 16.52 -4.03 -7.12
CA VAL A 217 15.97 -2.67 -7.14
C VAL A 217 16.35 -1.94 -8.42
N SER A 218 17.64 -1.98 -8.80
CA SER A 218 18.10 -1.35 -10.05
C SER A 218 17.56 -2.04 -11.30
N ARG A 219 17.26 -3.35 -11.25
CA ARG A 219 16.65 -4.07 -12.37
C ARG A 219 15.21 -3.64 -12.60
N THR A 220 14.45 -3.35 -11.54
CA THR A 220 13.13 -2.72 -11.66
C THR A 220 13.20 -1.41 -12.45
N ASP A 221 14.17 -0.55 -12.13
CA ASP A 221 14.39 0.73 -12.82
C ASP A 221 14.69 0.55 -14.32
N HIS A 222 15.49 -0.48 -14.68
CA HIS A 222 15.77 -0.82 -16.07
C HIS A 222 14.49 -1.12 -16.87
N TYR A 223 13.57 -1.93 -16.34
CA TYR A 223 12.33 -2.27 -17.03
C TYR A 223 11.35 -1.09 -17.07
N MET A 224 11.32 -0.25 -16.03
CA MET A 224 10.58 1.01 -16.04
C MET A 224 11.03 1.88 -17.22
N GLY A 225 12.36 1.99 -17.45
CA GLY A 225 12.90 2.73 -18.58
C GLY A 225 12.37 2.22 -19.92
N LYS A 226 12.29 0.90 -20.10
CA LYS A 226 11.76 0.28 -21.33
C LYS A 226 10.27 0.61 -21.57
N MET A 227 9.48 0.63 -20.51
CA MET A 227 8.05 0.99 -20.60
C MET A 227 7.87 2.47 -20.94
N VAL A 228 8.61 3.37 -20.30
CA VAL A 228 8.54 4.81 -20.58
C VAL A 228 9.04 5.14 -21.99
N GLU A 229 10.12 4.48 -22.46
CA GLU A 229 10.60 4.58 -23.85
C GLU A 229 9.50 4.17 -24.85
N GLU A 230 8.77 3.08 -24.57
CA GLU A 230 7.71 2.57 -25.42
C GLU A 230 6.50 3.52 -25.45
N LEU A 231 6.07 4.07 -24.31
CA LEU A 231 5.01 5.09 -24.26
C LEU A 231 5.36 6.32 -25.12
N ARG A 232 6.61 6.79 -25.04
CA ARG A 232 7.11 7.90 -25.86
C ARG A 232 7.14 7.52 -27.36
N ARG A 233 7.56 6.29 -27.68
CA ARG A 233 7.59 5.78 -29.06
C ARG A 233 6.20 5.70 -29.71
N GLN A 234 5.20 5.32 -28.92
CA GLN A 234 3.80 5.26 -29.36
C GLN A 234 3.13 6.65 -29.40
N GLY A 235 3.76 7.68 -28.83
CA GLY A 235 3.19 9.03 -28.75
C GLY A 235 2.01 9.15 -27.79
N ILE A 236 1.97 8.31 -26.74
CA ILE A 236 0.89 8.29 -25.73
C ILE A 236 1.39 8.62 -24.32
N ALA A 237 2.65 9.01 -24.16
CA ALA A 237 3.23 9.32 -22.85
C ALA A 237 2.57 10.54 -22.20
N ASP A 238 2.07 11.48 -22.97
CA ASP A 238 1.33 12.69 -22.55
C ASP A 238 -0.13 12.42 -22.19
N ASN A 239 -0.64 11.21 -22.47
CA ASN A 239 -1.96 10.73 -22.04
C ASN A 239 -1.90 9.48 -21.14
N THR A 240 -0.73 9.19 -20.54
CA THR A 240 -0.56 8.02 -19.68
C THR A 240 0.01 8.41 -18.31
N TYR A 241 -0.74 8.16 -17.25
CA TYR A 241 -0.25 8.24 -15.88
C TYR A 241 0.58 7.00 -15.54
N VAL A 242 1.84 7.17 -15.17
CA VAL A 242 2.70 6.13 -14.61
C VAL A 242 2.80 6.35 -13.12
N ILE A 243 2.28 5.41 -12.34
CA ILE A 243 2.23 5.46 -10.88
C ILE A 243 3.15 4.37 -10.35
N TYR A 244 4.27 4.76 -9.73
CA TYR A 244 5.22 3.83 -9.12
C TYR A 244 4.97 3.72 -7.62
N ILE A 245 4.87 2.49 -7.12
CA ILE A 245 4.76 2.15 -5.69
C ILE A 245 5.50 0.85 -5.37
N SER A 246 5.62 0.52 -4.08
CA SER A 246 5.96 -0.82 -3.61
C SER A 246 4.86 -1.39 -2.72
N ASP A 247 4.73 -2.73 -2.68
CA ASP A 247 3.68 -3.40 -1.89
C ASP A 247 4.05 -3.60 -0.41
N ASN A 248 5.33 -3.54 -0.05
CA ASN A 248 5.82 -3.50 1.34
C ASN A 248 7.29 -3.07 1.39
N GLY A 249 7.82 -2.89 2.59
CA GLY A 249 9.23 -2.59 2.77
C GLY A 249 10.16 -3.75 2.45
N ARG A 250 11.47 -3.48 2.41
CA ARG A 250 12.52 -4.46 2.04
C ARG A 250 12.41 -5.76 2.84
N PRO A 251 12.79 -6.92 2.24
CA PRO A 251 12.60 -8.24 2.87
C PRO A 251 13.73 -8.57 3.86
N PHE A 252 13.88 -7.73 4.88
CA PHE A 252 14.87 -7.82 5.94
C PHE A 252 14.22 -7.75 7.33
N PRO A 253 14.94 -8.23 8.39
CA PRO A 253 14.45 -8.12 9.75
C PRO A 253 14.10 -6.69 10.14
N ARG A 254 12.92 -6.50 10.77
CA ARG A 254 12.37 -5.23 11.22
C ARG A 254 11.75 -4.34 10.14
N ASP A 255 11.88 -4.69 8.86
CA ASP A 255 11.31 -3.95 7.73
C ASP A 255 9.98 -4.60 7.29
N LYS A 256 10.02 -5.58 6.39
CA LYS A 256 8.82 -6.31 5.96
C LYS A 256 8.02 -6.86 7.14
N THR A 257 6.72 -6.79 7.06
CA THR A 257 5.71 -7.12 8.07
C THR A 257 5.58 -6.13 9.23
N ARG A 258 6.49 -5.16 9.38
CA ARG A 258 6.48 -4.23 10.51
C ARG A 258 5.83 -2.90 10.12
N LEU A 259 5.25 -2.22 11.13
CA LEU A 259 4.59 -0.93 10.95
C LEU A 259 5.52 0.28 11.19
N TYR A 260 6.82 0.04 11.22
CA TYR A 260 7.82 1.10 11.17
C TYR A 260 7.88 1.70 9.75
N ASP A 261 8.36 2.92 9.62
CA ASP A 261 8.49 3.59 8.32
C ASP A 261 9.25 2.72 7.30
N SER A 262 10.27 1.98 7.72
CA SER A 262 11.01 1.06 6.86
C SER A 262 10.15 -0.08 6.26
N GLY A 263 9.02 -0.40 6.91
CA GLY A 263 8.09 -1.44 6.44
C GLY A 263 6.89 -0.89 5.67
N ILE A 264 6.33 0.27 6.08
CA ILE A 264 5.05 0.76 5.54
C ILE A 264 5.14 2.07 4.78
N LYS A 265 6.22 2.84 4.91
CA LYS A 265 6.40 4.04 4.11
C LYS A 265 6.89 3.64 2.73
N THR A 266 6.01 3.75 1.74
CA THR A 266 6.27 3.28 0.38
C THR A 266 6.73 4.42 -0.52
N PRO A 267 7.64 4.19 -1.48
CA PRO A 267 7.84 5.16 -2.54
C PRO A 267 6.53 5.33 -3.32
N MET A 268 6.21 6.57 -3.67
CA MET A 268 5.10 6.88 -4.57
C MET A 268 5.51 8.03 -5.47
N ILE A 269 5.54 7.76 -6.78
CA ILE A 269 5.84 8.74 -7.82
C ILE A 269 4.72 8.67 -8.84
N ILE A 270 4.12 9.80 -9.17
CA ILE A 270 3.12 9.92 -10.24
C ILE A 270 3.73 10.78 -11.35
N TRP A 271 3.87 10.20 -12.53
CA TRP A 271 4.43 10.84 -13.68
C TRP A 271 3.49 10.76 -14.89
N LYS A 272 3.48 11.81 -15.68
CA LYS A 272 2.84 11.91 -16.99
C LYS A 272 3.64 12.91 -17.81
N ALA A 273 3.94 12.59 -19.08
CA ALA A 273 4.75 13.49 -19.90
C ALA A 273 4.07 14.83 -20.17
N GLY A 274 4.85 15.89 -20.31
CA GLY A 274 4.34 17.26 -20.52
C GLY A 274 3.77 17.88 -19.25
N ASP A 275 2.80 18.76 -19.38
CA ASP A 275 2.19 19.51 -18.26
C ASP A 275 1.09 18.70 -17.54
N GLY A 276 1.17 17.36 -17.59
CA GLY A 276 0.10 16.47 -17.12
C GLY A 276 0.01 16.29 -15.62
N VAL A 277 1.10 16.51 -14.87
CA VAL A 277 1.19 16.56 -13.41
C VAL A 277 2.24 17.61 -13.02
N PRO A 278 2.10 18.27 -11.86
CA PRO A 278 3.14 19.20 -11.37
C PRO A 278 4.48 18.49 -11.15
N ASP A 279 5.60 19.18 -11.42
CA ASP A 279 6.92 18.80 -10.96
C ASP A 279 7.10 19.33 -9.54
N ALA A 280 6.82 18.48 -8.55
CA ALA A 280 6.82 18.88 -7.14
C ALA A 280 7.01 17.70 -6.17
N ARG A 281 7.37 18.05 -4.92
CA ARG A 281 7.32 17.12 -3.78
C ARG A 281 6.08 17.40 -2.93
N VAL A 282 5.40 16.32 -2.55
CA VAL A 282 4.18 16.33 -1.74
C VAL A 282 4.53 15.92 -0.31
N GLU A 283 4.38 16.86 0.63
CA GLU A 283 4.60 16.60 2.06
C GLU A 283 3.35 16.07 2.77
N SER A 284 2.18 16.21 2.16
CA SER A 284 0.91 15.71 2.70
C SER A 284 0.92 14.18 2.81
N MET A 285 0.29 13.67 3.88
CA MET A 285 0.14 12.23 4.07
C MET A 285 -0.91 11.67 3.12
N VAL A 286 -0.59 10.54 2.48
CA VAL A 286 -1.51 9.75 1.67
C VAL A 286 -1.43 8.28 2.05
N SER A 287 -2.53 7.57 1.84
CA SER A 287 -2.60 6.12 2.02
C SER A 287 -2.67 5.41 0.66
N LEU A 288 -2.13 4.21 0.56
CA LEU A 288 -2.19 3.41 -0.67
C LEU A 288 -3.62 3.24 -1.20
N ILE A 289 -4.61 3.17 -0.30
CA ILE A 289 -6.02 3.06 -0.67
C ILE A 289 -6.62 4.35 -1.27
N ASP A 290 -5.87 5.45 -1.33
CA ASP A 290 -6.27 6.69 -2.00
C ASP A 290 -6.07 6.62 -3.53
N LEU A 291 -5.26 5.66 -4.01
CA LEU A 291 -5.07 5.43 -5.45
C LEU A 291 -6.35 5.00 -6.19
N PRO A 292 -7.13 4.01 -5.72
CA PRO A 292 -8.37 3.61 -6.39
C PRO A 292 -9.36 4.74 -6.64
N PRO A 293 -9.78 5.54 -5.63
CA PRO A 293 -10.70 6.66 -5.89
C PRO A 293 -10.08 7.73 -6.80
N THR A 294 -8.77 7.97 -6.74
CA THR A 294 -8.08 8.92 -7.62
C THR A 294 -8.07 8.46 -9.07
N ILE A 295 -7.75 7.18 -9.33
CA ILE A 295 -7.74 6.61 -10.68
C ILE A 295 -9.15 6.61 -11.26
N LEU A 296 -10.18 6.26 -10.48
CA LEU A 296 -11.56 6.28 -10.91
C LEU A 296 -12.03 7.71 -11.24
N GLU A 297 -11.66 8.70 -10.43
CA GLU A 297 -12.00 10.10 -10.67
C GLU A 297 -11.32 10.65 -11.93
N LEU A 298 -10.03 10.36 -12.13
CA LEU A 298 -9.30 10.70 -13.37
C LEU A 298 -9.90 10.03 -14.61
N ALA A 299 -10.48 8.84 -14.46
CA ALA A 299 -11.13 8.08 -15.51
C ALA A 299 -12.61 8.46 -15.71
N GLU A 300 -13.15 9.37 -14.89
CA GLU A 300 -14.57 9.74 -14.87
C GLU A 300 -15.51 8.54 -14.63
N VAL A 301 -15.10 7.63 -13.73
CA VAL A 301 -15.84 6.41 -13.37
C VAL A 301 -16.42 6.54 -11.96
N ASP A 302 -17.67 6.13 -11.80
CA ASP A 302 -18.37 6.17 -10.52
C ASP A 302 -17.66 5.37 -9.43
N GLN A 303 -17.60 5.95 -8.23
CA GLN A 303 -16.96 5.35 -7.07
C GLN A 303 -17.94 4.53 -6.23
N SER A 304 -17.44 3.43 -5.64
CA SER A 304 -18.21 2.64 -4.68
C SER A 304 -18.21 3.29 -3.28
N PRO A 305 -19.34 3.28 -2.55
CA PRO A 305 -19.37 3.71 -1.15
C PRO A 305 -18.54 2.83 -0.21
N ARG A 306 -17.98 1.73 -0.72
CA ARG A 306 -17.10 0.84 0.03
C ARG A 306 -15.64 1.26 0.02
N LEU A 307 -15.23 2.18 -0.85
CA LEU A 307 -13.87 2.71 -0.91
C LEU A 307 -13.57 3.51 0.36
N GLN A 308 -12.52 3.13 1.09
CA GLN A 308 -12.07 3.79 2.31
C GLN A 308 -10.94 4.80 2.04
N GLY A 309 -10.47 4.86 0.81
CA GLY A 309 -9.54 5.86 0.32
C GLY A 309 -10.20 7.21 0.08
N VAL A 310 -9.39 8.25 0.01
CA VAL A 310 -9.77 9.62 -0.36
C VAL A 310 -9.06 9.97 -1.65
N SER A 311 -9.77 10.58 -2.60
CA SER A 311 -9.16 10.98 -3.87
C SER A 311 -8.03 11.99 -3.66
N MET A 312 -6.91 11.79 -4.36
CA MET A 312 -5.76 12.70 -4.37
C MET A 312 -5.90 13.81 -5.44
N MET A 313 -7.07 13.96 -6.10
CA MET A 313 -7.28 15.03 -7.08
C MET A 313 -6.91 16.42 -6.54
N PRO A 314 -7.25 16.80 -5.29
CA PRO A 314 -6.81 18.08 -4.74
C PRO A 314 -5.27 18.25 -4.72
N ILE A 315 -4.51 17.17 -4.51
CA ILE A 315 -3.03 17.17 -4.51
C ILE A 315 -2.49 17.27 -5.95
N LEU A 316 -3.15 16.62 -6.92
CA LEU A 316 -2.78 16.73 -8.32
C LEU A 316 -2.96 18.16 -8.86
N ASP A 317 -3.95 18.91 -8.34
CA ASP A 317 -4.18 20.31 -8.66
C ASP A 317 -3.27 21.27 -7.88
N ASP A 318 -3.01 20.96 -6.60
CA ASP A 318 -2.16 21.75 -5.71
C ASP A 318 -1.33 20.81 -4.79
N PRO A 319 -0.02 20.64 -5.05
CA PRO A 319 0.85 19.77 -4.25
C PRO A 319 0.93 20.09 -2.76
N GLU A 320 0.50 21.30 -2.33
CA GLU A 320 0.43 21.67 -0.91
C GLU A 320 -0.90 21.28 -0.25
N ALA A 321 -1.90 20.82 -1.02
CA ALA A 321 -3.19 20.40 -0.49
C ALA A 321 -3.05 19.21 0.49
N ARG A 322 -3.95 19.19 1.50
CA ARG A 322 -4.04 18.10 2.48
C ARG A 322 -5.38 17.38 2.31
N ILE A 323 -5.33 16.05 2.27
CA ILE A 323 -6.52 15.20 2.16
C ILE A 323 -6.75 14.32 3.38
N ARG A 324 -5.74 14.23 4.28
CA ARG A 324 -5.78 13.41 5.50
C ARG A 324 -5.03 14.08 6.65
N ASP A 325 -5.58 13.95 7.85
CA ASP A 325 -4.89 14.30 9.10
C ASP A 325 -4.20 13.08 9.71
N PHE A 326 -4.79 11.89 9.51
CA PHE A 326 -4.27 10.62 10.00
C PHE A 326 -4.14 9.58 8.88
N VAL A 327 -3.15 8.71 9.01
CA VAL A 327 -3.07 7.45 8.26
C VAL A 327 -3.00 6.28 9.24
N PHE A 328 -3.64 5.17 8.84
CA PHE A 328 -3.76 3.97 9.67
C PHE A 328 -3.16 2.78 8.94
N ALA A 329 -2.54 1.87 9.71
CA ALA A 329 -2.03 0.63 9.19
C ALA A 329 -2.15 -0.50 10.21
N GLU A 330 -2.14 -1.73 9.72
CA GLU A 330 -2.33 -2.93 10.52
C GLU A 330 -1.29 -4.00 10.21
N GLN A 331 -0.84 -4.71 11.22
CA GLN A 331 -0.04 -5.92 11.10
C GLN A 331 -0.87 -7.09 11.59
N ASN A 332 -1.11 -8.04 10.68
CA ASN A 332 -1.82 -9.29 10.95
C ASN A 332 -0.86 -10.48 10.77
N TRP A 333 -1.39 -11.69 10.78
CA TRP A 333 -0.61 -12.88 10.56
C TRP A 333 0.11 -12.87 9.18
N HIS A 334 1.40 -13.14 9.22
CA HIS A 334 2.22 -13.28 7.99
C HIS A 334 3.10 -14.55 8.00
N VAL A 335 3.00 -15.45 8.84
CA VAL A 335 3.69 -16.69 9.17
C VAL A 335 3.63 -16.86 10.69
N PHE A 336 3.75 -15.76 11.42
CA PHE A 336 3.61 -15.69 12.87
C PHE A 336 2.43 -14.82 13.26
N GLN A 337 1.82 -15.15 14.39
CA GLN A 337 0.72 -14.37 14.93
C GLN A 337 1.17 -12.96 15.26
N ALA A 338 0.44 -12.01 14.75
CA ALA A 338 0.59 -10.59 15.06
C ALA A 338 -0.78 -9.92 15.03
N HIS A 339 -0.98 -8.93 15.90
CA HIS A 339 -2.10 -8.00 15.84
C HIS A 339 -1.60 -6.67 16.41
N VAL A 340 -1.09 -5.83 15.51
CA VAL A 340 -0.64 -4.48 15.82
C VAL A 340 -1.42 -3.50 14.97
N ARG A 341 -1.82 -2.38 15.56
CA ARG A 341 -2.51 -1.29 14.89
C ARG A 341 -1.68 -0.02 15.04
N MET A 342 -1.62 0.76 14.00
CA MET A 342 -0.85 1.99 13.94
C MET A 342 -1.72 3.15 13.47
N VAL A 343 -1.50 4.30 14.09
CA VAL A 343 -1.92 5.61 13.60
C VAL A 343 -0.72 6.54 13.52
N ARG A 344 -0.69 7.34 12.46
CA ARG A 344 0.30 8.38 12.26
C ARG A 344 -0.38 9.72 12.06
N GLU A 345 0.21 10.76 12.69
CA GLU A 345 -0.14 12.16 12.52
C GLU A 345 1.17 12.96 12.36
N GLY A 346 1.42 13.48 11.17
CA GLY A 346 2.66 14.17 10.86
C GLY A 346 3.91 13.35 11.22
N SER A 347 4.72 13.85 12.15
CA SER A 347 5.94 13.17 12.63
C SER A 347 5.70 12.18 13.77
N TRP A 348 4.48 12.06 14.29
CA TRP A 348 4.17 11.15 15.37
C TRP A 348 3.60 9.83 14.86
N VAL A 349 4.10 8.73 15.40
CA VAL A 349 3.63 7.36 15.11
C VAL A 349 3.31 6.67 16.42
N TYR A 350 2.07 6.22 16.56
CA TYR A 350 1.61 5.42 17.68
C TYR A 350 1.24 4.02 17.21
N MET A 351 1.69 3.01 17.95
CA MET A 351 1.37 1.60 17.68
C MET A 351 0.81 0.95 18.94
N ARG A 352 -0.24 0.12 18.76
CA ARG A 352 -0.85 -0.70 19.81
C ARG A 352 -0.75 -2.17 19.46
N ASN A 353 -0.10 -2.96 20.34
CA ASN A 353 0.09 -4.39 20.22
C ASN A 353 -0.88 -5.15 21.13
N ALA A 354 -1.79 -5.92 20.57
CA ALA A 354 -2.75 -6.72 21.33
C ALA A 354 -2.11 -7.90 22.06
N TRP A 355 -0.99 -8.44 21.54
CA TRP A 355 -0.34 -9.65 22.06
C TRP A 355 1.12 -9.41 22.49
N PRO A 356 1.38 -8.60 23.53
CA PRO A 356 2.74 -8.24 23.96
C PRO A 356 3.56 -9.44 24.44
N HIS A 357 2.93 -10.55 24.81
CA HIS A 357 3.59 -11.79 25.21
C HIS A 357 4.23 -12.55 24.04
N ARG A 358 3.97 -12.15 22.79
CA ARG A 358 4.56 -12.75 21.59
C ARG A 358 5.72 -11.92 21.05
N ARG A 359 6.65 -12.58 20.37
CA ARG A 359 7.62 -11.88 19.53
C ARG A 359 6.93 -11.49 18.22
N LEU A 360 7.23 -10.33 17.72
CA LEU A 360 6.84 -9.98 16.34
C LEU A 360 7.96 -10.46 15.39
N LEU A 361 7.94 -11.72 15.07
CA LEU A 361 8.83 -12.29 14.07
C LEU A 361 8.19 -12.17 12.68
N SER A 362 9.03 -12.03 11.67
CA SER A 362 8.68 -12.26 10.28
C SER A 362 9.47 -13.46 9.76
N ARG A 363 9.13 -13.92 8.57
CA ARG A 363 9.89 -14.97 7.89
C ARG A 363 11.34 -14.54 7.67
N GLU A 364 11.54 -13.27 7.30
CA GLU A 364 12.82 -12.63 7.02
C GLU A 364 13.68 -12.45 8.29
N ALA A 365 13.06 -12.48 9.47
CA ALA A 365 13.75 -12.40 10.75
C ALA A 365 14.10 -13.78 11.35
N ALA A 366 13.75 -14.87 10.68
CA ALA A 366 14.02 -16.21 11.15
C ALA A 366 15.45 -16.67 10.81
N PRO A 367 16.07 -17.52 11.65
CA PRO A 367 17.46 -17.94 11.49
C PRO A 367 17.61 -19.00 10.40
N ASN A 368 17.58 -18.58 9.13
CA ASN A 368 17.81 -19.45 7.98
C ASN A 368 19.00 -18.93 7.15
N PRO A 369 20.22 -19.51 7.31
CA PRO A 369 21.42 -18.98 6.68
C PRO A 369 21.41 -19.05 5.15
N GLY A 370 20.68 -20.01 4.58
CA GLY A 370 20.56 -20.16 3.13
C GLY A 370 19.57 -19.22 2.48
N ARG A 371 18.58 -18.71 3.24
CA ARG A 371 17.49 -17.89 2.73
C ARG A 371 17.51 -16.46 3.27
N PHE A 372 17.90 -16.27 4.54
CA PHE A 372 17.91 -14.98 5.24
C PHE A 372 19.25 -14.72 5.94
N PRO A 373 20.32 -14.46 5.17
CA PRO A 373 21.66 -14.31 5.73
C PRO A 373 21.78 -13.18 6.76
N ALA A 374 21.12 -12.05 6.54
CA ALA A 374 21.12 -10.93 7.49
C ALA A 374 20.45 -11.27 8.83
N ALA A 375 19.34 -12.01 8.80
CA ALA A 375 18.72 -12.53 10.02
C ALA A 375 19.65 -13.46 10.78
N HIS A 376 20.33 -14.34 10.06
CA HIS A 376 21.25 -15.28 10.68
C HIS A 376 22.39 -14.59 11.41
N GLU A 377 22.93 -13.48 10.88
CA GLU A 377 23.92 -12.66 11.60
C GLU A 377 23.35 -12.04 12.88
N LEU A 378 22.11 -11.61 12.88
CA LEU A 378 21.44 -11.11 14.11
C LEU A 378 21.31 -12.21 15.18
N TRP A 379 20.96 -13.44 14.77
CA TRP A 379 20.84 -14.56 15.71
C TRP A 379 22.21 -14.98 16.26
N ASP A 380 23.26 -15.04 15.43
CA ASP A 380 24.63 -15.32 15.90
C ASP A 380 25.12 -14.25 16.89
N ALA A 381 24.92 -12.96 16.57
CA ALA A 381 25.27 -11.85 17.46
C ALA A 381 24.50 -11.91 18.79
N ARG A 382 23.23 -12.35 18.76
CA ARG A 382 22.45 -12.58 19.98
C ARG A 382 23.06 -13.70 20.83
N GLU A 383 23.43 -14.83 20.25
CA GLU A 383 24.06 -15.95 20.95
C GLU A 383 25.41 -15.57 21.54
N ALA A 384 26.17 -14.74 20.84
CA ALA A 384 27.44 -14.19 21.32
C ALA A 384 27.29 -13.09 22.38
N GLY A 385 26.07 -12.56 22.58
CA GLY A 385 25.82 -11.44 23.51
C GLY A 385 26.30 -10.09 22.97
N GLU A 386 26.46 -9.93 21.65
CA GLU A 386 27.06 -8.78 20.98
C GLU A 386 26.03 -7.81 20.40
N LEU A 387 24.71 -8.07 20.54
CA LEU A 387 23.67 -7.19 20.03
C LEU A 387 23.72 -5.79 20.65
N THR A 388 23.72 -4.78 19.81
CA THR A 388 23.44 -3.40 20.21
C THR A 388 21.98 -3.24 20.65
N PRO A 389 21.61 -2.18 21.39
CA PRO A 389 20.20 -1.92 21.72
C PRO A 389 19.29 -1.85 20.49
N GLN A 390 19.76 -1.27 19.37
CA GLN A 390 19.03 -1.08 18.11
C GLN A 390 18.68 -2.41 17.43
N GLN A 391 19.53 -3.44 17.62
CA GLN A 391 19.38 -4.76 16.99
C GLN A 391 18.48 -5.72 17.76
N ARG A 392 17.97 -5.30 18.94
CA ARG A 392 17.21 -6.19 19.85
C ARG A 392 15.72 -6.31 19.49
N ASP A 393 15.20 -5.51 18.58
CA ASP A 393 13.76 -5.41 18.31
C ASP A 393 13.09 -6.77 18.08
N ILE A 394 13.63 -7.59 17.18
CA ILE A 394 13.02 -8.90 16.82
C ILE A 394 13.08 -9.93 17.98
N PHE A 395 13.86 -9.67 19.01
CA PHE A 395 14.03 -10.56 20.15
C PHE A 395 13.21 -10.16 21.38
N LEU A 396 12.54 -8.99 21.36
CA LEU A 396 11.76 -8.50 22.49
C LEU A 396 10.61 -9.46 22.85
N LYS A 397 10.60 -9.89 24.12
CA LYS A 397 9.53 -10.71 24.72
C LYS A 397 9.57 -10.56 26.25
N PRO A 398 8.57 -9.91 26.87
CA PRO A 398 7.44 -9.26 26.22
C PRO A 398 7.85 -8.03 25.40
N ARG A 399 7.03 -7.67 24.44
CA ARG A 399 7.10 -6.39 23.75
C ARG A 399 6.31 -5.33 24.51
N PRO A 400 6.58 -4.04 24.30
CA PRO A 400 5.67 -2.98 24.74
C PRO A 400 4.25 -3.22 24.20
N ARG A 401 3.25 -2.89 25.02
CA ARG A 401 1.85 -2.87 24.56
C ARG A 401 1.59 -1.67 23.65
N GLU A 402 2.27 -0.57 23.95
CA GLU A 402 2.18 0.70 23.24
C GLU A 402 3.57 1.20 22.89
N GLU A 403 3.68 1.72 21.70
CA GLU A 403 4.91 2.30 21.19
C GLU A 403 4.57 3.69 20.61
N LEU A 404 5.35 4.71 20.95
CA LEU A 404 5.23 6.08 20.45
C LEU A 404 6.59 6.56 19.96
N TYR A 405 6.62 7.10 18.74
CA TYR A 405 7.85 7.57 18.12
C TYR A 405 7.66 8.94 17.50
N HIS A 406 8.70 9.78 17.55
CA HIS A 406 8.79 11.04 16.81
C HIS A 406 9.80 10.89 15.67
N VAL A 407 9.34 10.57 14.46
CA VAL A 407 10.21 10.16 13.35
C VAL A 407 11.16 11.25 12.86
N GLY A 408 10.83 12.54 13.06
CA GLY A 408 11.75 13.64 12.76
C GLY A 408 12.98 13.69 13.66
N GLN A 409 12.92 13.07 14.86
CA GLN A 409 14.04 12.98 15.82
C GLN A 409 14.64 11.57 15.87
N ASP A 410 13.87 10.57 15.51
CA ASP A 410 14.22 9.15 15.51
C ASP A 410 13.75 8.47 14.21
N PRO A 411 14.42 8.72 13.09
CA PRO A 411 13.98 8.25 11.77
C PRO A 411 13.94 6.73 11.63
N HIS A 412 14.64 6.01 12.52
CA HIS A 412 14.59 4.56 12.56
C HIS A 412 13.63 3.99 13.63
N GLN A 413 12.94 4.86 14.37
CA GLN A 413 11.96 4.46 15.41
C GLN A 413 12.56 3.46 16.42
N LEU A 414 13.72 3.81 16.98
CA LEU A 414 14.50 2.98 17.90
C LEU A 414 14.23 3.31 19.36
N HIS A 415 13.62 4.47 19.66
CA HIS A 415 13.42 5.00 21.01
C HIS A 415 11.91 5.18 21.26
N ASN A 416 11.29 4.16 21.84
CA ASN A 416 9.89 4.24 22.27
C ASN A 416 9.76 5.24 23.44
N VAL A 417 8.94 6.29 23.25
CA VAL A 417 8.68 7.35 24.25
C VAL A 417 7.26 7.28 24.84
N ALA A 418 6.54 6.17 24.67
CA ALA A 418 5.16 6.02 25.16
C ALA A 418 5.03 6.15 26.69
N ASP A 419 6.08 5.81 27.45
CA ASP A 419 6.09 5.89 28.90
C ASP A 419 6.60 7.25 29.44
N ASP A 420 7.01 8.20 28.57
CA ASP A 420 7.45 9.53 28.97
C ASP A 420 6.23 10.46 29.18
N PRO A 421 5.99 10.94 30.43
CA PRO A 421 4.84 11.81 30.73
C PRO A 421 4.78 13.10 29.89
N LYS A 422 5.92 13.53 29.35
CA LYS A 422 6.00 14.71 28.49
C LYS A 422 5.12 14.57 27.24
N TYR A 423 4.97 13.36 26.74
CA TYR A 423 4.25 13.06 25.49
C TYR A 423 2.83 12.51 25.71
N GLU A 424 2.36 12.45 26.97
CA GLU A 424 1.00 11.97 27.30
C GLU A 424 -0.12 12.67 26.49
N PRO A 425 -0.09 13.99 26.23
CA PRO A 425 -1.12 14.62 25.41
C PRO A 425 -1.16 14.08 23.97
N VAL A 426 0.01 13.85 23.34
CA VAL A 426 0.11 13.27 21.99
C VAL A 426 -0.36 11.81 22.03
N LEU A 427 0.10 11.05 23.00
CA LEU A 427 -0.27 9.64 23.15
C LEU A 427 -1.79 9.46 23.29
N ARG A 428 -2.45 10.30 24.11
CA ARG A 428 -3.89 10.26 24.30
C ARG A 428 -4.64 10.58 23.01
N ARG A 429 -4.24 11.62 22.29
CA ARG A 429 -4.85 11.99 21.01
C ARG A 429 -4.77 10.86 19.98
N LEU A 430 -3.59 10.28 19.82
CA LEU A 430 -3.39 9.17 18.88
C LEU A 430 -4.13 7.88 19.31
N ARG A 431 -4.25 7.62 20.61
CA ARG A 431 -5.11 6.54 21.11
C ARG A 431 -6.56 6.75 20.71
N THR A 432 -7.08 7.96 20.89
CA THR A 432 -8.46 8.31 20.50
C THR A 432 -8.68 8.14 19.01
N ALA A 433 -7.78 8.66 18.16
CA ALA A 433 -7.86 8.48 16.72
C ALA A 433 -7.86 7.00 16.32
N LEU A 434 -6.99 6.19 16.94
CA LEU A 434 -6.93 4.76 16.68
C LEU A 434 -8.19 4.01 17.15
N ASP A 435 -8.77 4.39 18.31
CA ASP A 435 -10.00 3.81 18.82
C ASP A 435 -11.20 4.12 17.90
N GLN A 436 -11.33 5.36 17.44
CA GLN A 436 -12.36 5.74 16.47
C GLN A 436 -12.21 4.98 15.16
N TRP A 437 -11.00 4.81 14.66
CA TRP A 437 -10.75 4.05 13.45
C TRP A 437 -11.12 2.56 13.62
N THR A 438 -10.69 1.91 14.71
CA THR A 438 -11.01 0.49 14.97
C THR A 438 -12.52 0.27 15.14
N GLU A 439 -13.22 1.20 15.80
CA GLU A 439 -14.67 1.12 15.97
C GLU A 439 -15.42 1.35 14.66
N SER A 440 -15.08 2.41 13.93
CA SER A 440 -15.80 2.79 12.69
C SER A 440 -15.58 1.82 11.53
N THR A 441 -14.42 1.16 11.47
CA THR A 441 -14.10 0.17 10.44
C THR A 441 -14.43 -1.27 10.86
N GLY A 442 -14.81 -1.48 12.13
CA GLY A 442 -15.16 -2.80 12.66
C GLY A 442 -13.94 -3.71 12.87
N ASP A 443 -12.77 -3.15 13.13
CA ASP A 443 -11.59 -3.96 13.46
C ASP A 443 -11.75 -4.63 14.83
N THR A 444 -11.41 -5.90 14.92
CA THR A 444 -11.48 -6.70 16.14
C THR A 444 -10.21 -7.49 16.38
N VAL A 445 -9.90 -7.74 17.66
CA VAL A 445 -8.80 -8.66 18.01
C VAL A 445 -9.34 -10.10 17.96
N PRO A 446 -8.80 -10.96 17.09
CA PRO A 446 -9.23 -12.36 17.00
C PRO A 446 -9.07 -13.10 18.32
N THR A 447 -10.08 -13.88 18.73
CA THR A 447 -10.05 -14.71 19.92
C THR A 447 -9.38 -16.06 19.68
N ASN A 448 -9.46 -16.55 18.44
CA ASN A 448 -8.80 -17.77 17.98
C ASN A 448 -8.01 -17.48 16.69
N PRO A 449 -6.85 -16.75 16.79
CA PRO A 449 -6.11 -16.34 15.61
C PRO A 449 -5.44 -17.52 14.89
N THR A 450 -5.12 -17.33 13.62
CA THR A 450 -4.36 -18.29 12.80
C THR A 450 -3.07 -18.71 13.50
N ASN A 451 -2.80 -20.04 13.52
CA ASN A 451 -1.63 -20.61 14.17
C ASN A 451 -0.30 -20.17 13.52
N ASP A 452 0.75 -20.05 14.34
CA ASP A 452 2.11 -19.84 13.81
C ASP A 452 2.52 -20.99 12.90
N ARG A 453 3.22 -20.70 11.82
CA ARG A 453 4.00 -21.68 11.09
C ARG A 453 5.34 -21.83 11.79
N GLU A 454 5.45 -22.75 12.74
CA GLU A 454 6.72 -22.99 13.46
C GLU A 454 7.81 -23.55 12.55
N ASP A 455 7.43 -24.31 11.53
CA ASP A 455 8.36 -24.87 10.54
C ASP A 455 8.45 -23.99 9.29
N ILE A 456 9.17 -22.89 9.41
CA ILE A 456 9.46 -21.96 8.31
C ILE A 456 10.39 -22.56 7.24
N TYR A 457 11.06 -23.70 7.54
CA TYR A 457 11.97 -24.35 6.60
C TYR A 457 11.23 -25.22 5.58
N HIS A 458 10.08 -25.76 5.94
CA HIS A 458 9.36 -26.73 5.14
C HIS A 458 8.07 -26.20 4.50
N GLU A 459 7.71 -24.96 4.70
CA GLU A 459 6.47 -24.32 4.16
C GLU A 459 5.16 -25.06 4.49
N GLN A 460 5.24 -26.22 5.10
CA GLN A 460 4.12 -27.10 5.46
C GLN A 460 4.27 -27.52 6.91
N ASN A 461 3.59 -26.81 7.79
CA ASN A 461 3.32 -27.31 9.12
C ASN A 461 2.01 -28.11 9.05
N PRO A 462 1.99 -29.43 9.37
CA PRO A 462 0.76 -30.22 9.34
C PRO A 462 -0.27 -29.77 10.37
N ASP A 463 0.16 -29.04 11.41
CA ASP A 463 -0.69 -28.50 12.45
C ASP A 463 -1.12 -27.04 12.17
N PHE A 464 -0.81 -26.53 10.96
CA PHE A 464 -1.22 -25.18 10.57
C PHE A 464 -2.73 -25.13 10.34
N GLU A 465 -3.40 -24.29 11.12
CA GLU A 465 -4.82 -24.02 10.99
C GLU A 465 -5.02 -22.51 10.85
N ARG A 466 -5.90 -22.11 9.92
CA ARG A 466 -6.40 -20.75 9.85
C ARG A 466 -7.41 -20.53 10.95
N GLY A 467 -7.28 -19.42 11.64
CA GLY A 467 -8.16 -18.99 12.70
C GLY A 467 -9.14 -17.92 12.24
N GLU A 468 -9.69 -17.23 13.23
CA GLU A 468 -10.54 -16.05 13.06
C GLU A 468 -9.70 -14.87 12.53
N LEU A 469 -10.26 -14.14 11.56
CA LEU A 469 -9.66 -12.94 11.00
C LEU A 469 -10.08 -11.69 11.80
N PRO A 470 -9.23 -10.64 11.83
CA PRO A 470 -9.66 -9.33 12.32
C PRO A 470 -10.91 -8.85 11.60
N GLY A 471 -11.89 -8.35 12.35
CA GLY A 471 -13.16 -7.86 11.82
C GLY A 471 -14.19 -8.92 11.45
N GLU A 472 -13.85 -10.21 11.43
CA GLU A 472 -14.76 -11.29 11.06
C GLU A 472 -15.96 -11.38 12.01
N ALA A 473 -15.75 -11.24 13.32
CA ALA A 473 -16.79 -11.33 14.35
C ALA A 473 -17.92 -10.30 14.18
N VAL A 474 -17.67 -9.20 13.46
CA VAL A 474 -18.64 -8.11 13.22
C VAL A 474 -18.96 -7.92 11.74
N ASN A 475 -18.58 -8.87 10.89
CA ASN A 475 -18.73 -8.78 9.43
C ASN A 475 -18.16 -7.47 8.83
N ALA A 476 -16.92 -7.12 9.21
CA ALA A 476 -16.27 -5.88 8.78
C ALA A 476 -16.19 -5.73 7.24
N MET A 477 -16.25 -6.84 6.49
CA MET A 477 -16.35 -6.82 5.03
C MET A 477 -17.59 -6.07 4.52
N ASP A 478 -18.67 -6.01 5.29
CA ASP A 478 -19.94 -5.40 4.89
C ASP A 478 -20.03 -3.92 5.27
N ILE A 479 -19.08 -3.40 6.02
CA ILE A 479 -19.06 -2.01 6.46
C ILE A 479 -18.72 -1.10 5.28
N ASN A 480 -19.51 -0.08 5.04
CA ASN A 480 -19.19 1.00 4.11
C ASN A 480 -18.10 1.90 4.71
N ALA A 481 -17.44 2.70 3.85
CA ALA A 481 -16.44 3.63 4.31
C ALA A 481 -17.06 4.65 5.30
N PRO A 482 -16.47 4.79 6.50
CA PRO A 482 -16.95 5.81 7.46
C PRO A 482 -16.52 7.24 7.07
N GLY A 483 -15.66 7.37 6.08
CA GLY A 483 -14.94 8.62 5.76
C GLY A 483 -13.60 8.72 6.50
N PRO A 484 -12.79 9.74 6.18
CA PRO A 484 -11.56 10.01 6.90
C PRO A 484 -11.88 10.52 8.32
N ILE A 485 -10.97 10.24 9.25
CA ILE A 485 -10.99 10.84 10.60
C ILE A 485 -10.18 12.13 10.52
N HIS A 486 -10.73 13.23 11.06
CA HIS A 486 -10.08 14.53 11.10
C HIS A 486 -9.60 14.89 12.50
N GLU A 487 -8.68 15.85 12.60
CA GLU A 487 -8.19 16.34 13.90
C GLU A 487 -9.33 16.82 14.80
N GLU A 488 -10.33 17.51 14.22
CA GLU A 488 -11.49 18.02 14.95
C GLU A 488 -12.36 16.90 15.58
N ASP A 489 -12.39 15.72 14.96
CA ASP A 489 -13.14 14.57 15.49
C ASP A 489 -12.50 14.00 16.77
N VAL A 490 -11.20 14.25 16.97
CA VAL A 490 -10.39 13.70 18.05
C VAL A 490 -10.28 14.68 19.23
N PHE A 491 -10.54 15.97 19.00
CA PHE A 491 -10.38 17.03 20.01
C PHE A 491 -11.66 17.39 20.78
N ASP A 492 -12.82 16.76 20.52
CA ASP A 492 -14.05 17.07 21.24
C ASP A 492 -14.07 16.49 22.66
N GLU A 493 -13.34 17.17 23.57
CA GLU A 493 -13.84 17.48 24.92
C GLU A 493 -13.60 18.97 25.20
N PRO A 494 -14.66 19.77 25.38
CA PRO A 494 -14.48 21.12 25.90
C PRO A 494 -13.87 20.98 27.29
N THR A 495 -12.68 21.54 27.48
CA THR A 495 -12.14 21.85 28.81
C THR A 495 -13.07 22.87 29.49
N SER A 496 -14.22 22.40 29.93
CA SER A 496 -15.09 23.14 30.83
C SER A 496 -14.71 22.76 32.25
N GLN A 497 -13.81 23.52 32.82
CA GLN A 497 -13.85 24.03 34.19
C GLN A 497 -12.56 24.79 34.45
N GLU A 498 -12.55 26.08 34.07
CA GLU A 498 -11.82 27.06 34.91
C GLU A 498 -12.45 27.03 36.30
N PRO A 499 -11.70 26.80 37.38
CA PRO A 499 -12.26 27.03 38.71
C PRO A 499 -12.52 28.52 38.87
N ASP A 500 -13.79 28.85 39.15
CA ASP A 500 -14.25 30.16 39.52
C ASP A 500 -13.37 30.73 40.65
N ALA A 501 -12.59 31.75 40.33
CA ALA A 501 -11.77 32.47 41.28
C ALA A 501 -12.65 33.53 41.96
N SER A 502 -13.54 33.07 42.86
CA SER A 502 -14.23 33.93 43.81
C SER A 502 -14.68 33.17 45.04
N GLU A 503 -13.74 32.99 45.99
CA GLU A 503 -13.96 33.13 47.43
C GLU A 503 -12.63 33.35 48.18
#